data_a7041f4ad539d78e18d09a4e85cff11c
#
_entry.id   a7041f4ad539d78e18d09a4e85cff11c
#
_cell.length_a   1.000
_cell.length_b   1.000
_cell.length_c   1.000
_cell.angle_alpha   90.00
_cell.angle_beta   90.00
_cell.angle_gamma   90.00
#
_symmetry.space_group_name_H-M   'P 1'
#
loop_
_entity.id
_entity.type
_entity.pdbx_description
1 polymer ?
#
loop_
_entity_poly.entity_id
_entity_poly.type
_entity_poly.pdbx_seq_one_letter_code
_entity_poly.pdbx_strand_id
1 'polypeptide(L)'
;MAQSLSLLFFEATGKKAGEQTALTASGSNRRYYRIESEDKTTSLIGVQGTSRDENHAFLYMAEHFMKKGLNVPKVMAVSDDEMNYVQQDLGNVLLFDYIAEGRKTGVFSAKEKDMLRETMRALARFQVTGAEEFDFNQCYPQPEFNLRSILWDLNYFKYCFLKATGLDFQEDKLENEFERLAYILLQNRMNAFMYRDFQSRNVMVHKEEDGTEVPYFIDFQGGRKGPVFYDVASFLWQAKANFHPDLREELVEVYLEELQKYMPVDREVFYETLKHFVLFRTMQVLGAYGFRGYFEKKPHFLQSIPFAIDNLRHLLKHASEDYPYLIEVLQKMTEMKQFKDVGVRKPLVVRVMSFSYKKGIPADPSGK
;
A
#
# COMPACT_ATOMS: atom_id res chain seq x y z
N MET A 1 18.58 -31.64 -2.43
CA MET A 1 17.58 -31.34 -3.49
C MET A 1 16.50 -30.54 -2.84
N ALA A 2 16.05 -29.44 -3.46
CA ALA A 2 14.95 -28.67 -2.91
C ALA A 2 13.69 -29.54 -2.78
N GLN A 3 13.05 -29.50 -1.61
CA GLN A 3 11.80 -30.21 -1.37
C GLN A 3 10.72 -29.70 -2.34
N SER A 4 9.98 -30.61 -2.96
CA SER A 4 8.90 -30.25 -3.90
C SER A 4 7.69 -29.71 -3.15
N LEU A 5 6.90 -28.86 -3.81
CA LEU A 5 5.64 -28.37 -3.24
C LEU A 5 4.67 -29.49 -2.86
N SER A 6 4.67 -30.62 -3.61
CA SER A 6 3.84 -31.78 -3.28
C SER A 6 4.27 -32.46 -1.98
N LEU A 7 5.58 -32.51 -1.69
CA LEU A 7 6.10 -33.04 -0.43
C LEU A 7 5.70 -32.14 0.74
N LEU A 8 5.90 -30.83 0.61
CA LEU A 8 5.51 -29.85 1.64
C LEU A 8 4.00 -29.88 1.88
N PHE A 9 3.19 -30.06 0.83
CA PHE A 9 1.74 -30.20 0.97
C PHE A 9 1.39 -31.45 1.80
N PHE A 10 2.08 -32.59 1.54
CA PHE A 10 1.88 -33.80 2.30
C PHE A 10 2.31 -33.64 3.76
N GLU A 11 3.46 -33.02 4.01
CA GLU A 11 3.96 -32.72 5.36
C GLU A 11 2.96 -31.83 6.14
N ALA A 12 2.36 -30.83 5.46
CA ALA A 12 1.43 -29.92 6.07
C ALA A 12 0.04 -30.51 6.36
N THR A 13 -0.42 -31.48 5.53
CA THR A 13 -1.84 -31.91 5.55
C THR A 13 -2.01 -33.40 5.83
N GLY A 14 -0.97 -34.21 5.71
CA GLY A 14 -1.05 -35.67 5.72
C GLY A 14 -1.74 -36.27 4.48
N LYS A 15 -2.08 -35.45 3.47
CA LYS A 15 -2.79 -35.85 2.25
C LYS A 15 -1.89 -35.75 1.03
N LYS A 16 -2.14 -36.61 0.04
CA LYS A 16 -1.44 -36.52 -1.23
C LYS A 16 -1.89 -35.31 -2.01
N ALA A 17 -0.91 -34.57 -2.58
CA ALA A 17 -1.17 -33.50 -3.52
C ALA A 17 -1.73 -34.06 -4.83
N GLY A 18 -2.84 -33.51 -5.26
CA GLY A 18 -3.49 -33.76 -6.55
C GLY A 18 -3.12 -32.68 -7.58
N GLU A 19 -4.14 -31.96 -8.07
CA GLU A 19 -3.95 -30.92 -9.07
C GLU A 19 -3.21 -29.70 -8.53
N GLN A 20 -2.29 -29.16 -9.35
CA GLN A 20 -1.57 -27.91 -9.07
C GLN A 20 -1.86 -26.89 -10.16
N THR A 21 -2.66 -25.90 -9.83
CA THR A 21 -3.05 -24.84 -10.76
C THR A 21 -2.19 -23.59 -10.55
N ALA A 22 -1.47 -23.16 -11.59
CA ALA A 22 -0.68 -21.93 -11.51
C ALA A 22 -1.58 -20.69 -11.34
N LEU A 23 -1.23 -19.85 -10.38
CA LEU A 23 -1.90 -18.57 -10.13
C LEU A 23 -1.15 -17.43 -10.81
N THR A 24 -1.89 -16.46 -11.35
CA THR A 24 -1.29 -15.29 -11.99
C THR A 24 -0.78 -14.31 -10.93
N ALA A 25 0.55 -14.17 -10.84
CA ALA A 25 1.17 -13.15 -10.00
C ALA A 25 1.31 -11.83 -10.76
N SER A 26 0.87 -10.74 -10.18
CA SER A 26 1.06 -9.39 -10.75
C SER A 26 2.30 -8.73 -10.13
N GLY A 27 3.43 -8.78 -10.83
CA GLY A 27 4.61 -7.97 -10.47
C GLY A 27 5.72 -8.68 -9.65
N SER A 28 5.49 -9.86 -9.10
CA SER A 28 6.49 -10.67 -8.41
C SER A 28 7.18 -11.65 -9.36
N ASN A 29 8.44 -11.96 -9.08
CA ASN A 29 9.15 -13.06 -9.74
C ASN A 29 8.84 -14.43 -9.11
N ARG A 30 8.13 -14.46 -7.98
CA ARG A 30 7.67 -15.68 -7.31
C ARG A 30 6.59 -16.35 -8.14
N ARG A 31 6.52 -17.68 -8.06
CA ARG A 31 5.47 -18.48 -8.67
C ARG A 31 4.55 -19.01 -7.61
N TYR A 32 3.26 -18.87 -7.83
CA TYR A 32 2.21 -19.32 -6.92
C TYR A 32 1.37 -20.40 -7.57
N TYR A 33 1.04 -21.43 -6.78
CA TYR A 33 0.23 -22.56 -7.24
C TYR A 33 -0.84 -22.85 -6.19
N ARG A 34 -2.09 -23.00 -6.62
CA ARG A 34 -3.10 -23.64 -5.79
C ARG A 34 -2.91 -25.13 -5.89
N ILE A 35 -2.78 -25.80 -4.76
CA ILE A 35 -2.56 -27.24 -4.65
C ILE A 35 -3.76 -27.83 -3.94
N GLU A 36 -4.53 -28.66 -4.64
CA GLU A 36 -5.64 -29.39 -4.06
C GLU A 36 -5.19 -30.81 -3.69
N SER A 37 -5.75 -31.41 -2.62
CA SER A 37 -5.56 -32.81 -2.32
C SER A 37 -6.25 -33.70 -3.37
N GLU A 38 -5.81 -34.95 -3.55
CA GLU A 38 -6.45 -35.90 -4.47
C GLU A 38 -7.96 -36.08 -4.18
N ASP A 39 -8.36 -36.03 -2.90
CA ASP A 39 -9.74 -36.13 -2.46
C ASP A 39 -10.52 -34.79 -2.54
N LYS A 40 -9.89 -33.70 -3.03
CA LYS A 40 -10.44 -32.35 -3.17
C LYS A 40 -11.04 -31.73 -1.90
N THR A 41 -10.62 -32.20 -0.73
CA THR A 41 -11.14 -31.70 0.56
C THR A 41 -10.24 -30.66 1.21
N THR A 42 -9.01 -30.47 0.70
CA THR A 42 -8.02 -29.55 1.26
C THR A 42 -7.32 -28.81 0.13
N SER A 43 -7.13 -27.51 0.30
CA SER A 43 -6.41 -26.64 -0.62
C SER A 43 -5.39 -25.81 0.13
N LEU A 44 -4.17 -25.68 -0.41
CA LEU A 44 -3.12 -24.80 0.06
C LEU A 44 -2.53 -24.01 -1.13
N ILE A 45 -1.89 -22.89 -0.82
CA ILE A 45 -1.10 -22.14 -1.79
C ILE A 45 0.37 -22.53 -1.65
N GLY A 46 0.93 -23.13 -2.70
CA GLY A 46 2.35 -23.40 -2.83
C GLY A 46 3.07 -22.20 -3.45
N VAL A 47 4.22 -21.86 -2.89
CA VAL A 47 5.04 -20.73 -3.36
C VAL A 47 6.44 -21.20 -3.68
N GLN A 48 6.94 -20.83 -4.86
CA GLN A 48 8.33 -21.01 -5.28
C GLN A 48 8.99 -19.62 -5.33
N GLY A 49 9.94 -19.39 -4.44
CA GLY A 49 10.69 -18.14 -4.37
C GLY A 49 11.82 -18.09 -5.39
N THR A 50 12.33 -16.88 -5.60
CA THR A 50 13.50 -16.58 -6.44
C THR A 50 14.65 -15.95 -5.67
N SER A 51 14.42 -15.57 -4.41
CA SER A 51 15.39 -15.00 -3.49
C SER A 51 15.19 -15.58 -2.10
N ARG A 52 16.25 -16.18 -1.54
CA ARG A 52 16.20 -16.74 -0.19
C ARG A 52 15.98 -15.65 0.85
N ASP A 53 16.69 -14.52 0.75
CA ASP A 53 16.60 -13.43 1.72
C ASP A 53 15.19 -12.83 1.75
N GLU A 54 14.56 -12.67 0.59
CA GLU A 54 13.18 -12.19 0.50
C GLU A 54 12.17 -13.21 1.08
N ASN A 55 12.39 -14.51 0.84
CA ASN A 55 11.56 -15.55 1.41
C ASN A 55 11.73 -15.64 2.92
N HIS A 56 12.97 -15.59 3.41
CA HIS A 56 13.28 -15.57 4.84
C HIS A 56 12.54 -14.40 5.54
N ALA A 57 12.61 -13.19 4.99
CA ALA A 57 11.89 -12.04 5.52
C ALA A 57 10.37 -12.29 5.56
N PHE A 58 9.80 -12.86 4.48
CA PHE A 58 8.38 -13.22 4.45
C PHE A 58 8.01 -14.24 5.54
N LEU A 59 8.77 -15.30 5.66
CA LEU A 59 8.52 -16.39 6.62
C LEU A 59 8.58 -15.88 8.06
N TYR A 60 9.62 -15.09 8.38
CA TYR A 60 9.76 -14.45 9.69
C TYR A 60 8.56 -13.54 10.00
N MET A 61 8.18 -12.67 9.07
CA MET A 61 7.03 -11.76 9.21
C MET A 61 5.73 -12.53 9.40
N ALA A 62 5.47 -13.55 8.57
CA ALA A 62 4.25 -14.34 8.63
C ALA A 62 4.09 -15.04 9.99
N GLU A 63 5.16 -15.63 10.52
CA GLU A 63 5.16 -16.27 11.83
C GLU A 63 4.91 -15.25 12.95
N HIS A 64 5.61 -14.11 12.90
CA HIS A 64 5.44 -13.04 13.89
C HIS A 64 4.02 -12.48 13.90
N PHE A 65 3.47 -12.12 12.74
CA PHE A 65 2.12 -11.56 12.64
C PHE A 65 1.05 -12.56 13.07
N MET A 66 1.21 -13.83 12.71
CA MET A 66 0.31 -14.88 13.19
C MET A 66 0.35 -15.00 14.72
N LYS A 67 1.53 -14.97 15.36
CA LYS A 67 1.67 -14.98 16.83
C LYS A 67 1.02 -13.77 17.49
N LYS A 68 1.00 -12.62 16.83
CA LYS A 68 0.32 -11.39 17.29
C LYS A 68 -1.18 -11.38 16.99
N GLY A 69 -1.74 -12.45 16.41
CA GLY A 69 -3.17 -12.55 16.10
C GLY A 69 -3.62 -11.65 14.94
N LEU A 70 -2.69 -11.31 14.03
CA LEU A 70 -2.97 -10.51 12.84
C LEU A 70 -3.37 -11.41 11.67
N ASN A 71 -4.31 -10.94 10.85
CA ASN A 71 -4.88 -11.70 9.74
C ASN A 71 -3.90 -11.77 8.55
N VAL A 72 -3.06 -12.79 8.55
CA VAL A 72 -2.13 -13.14 7.46
C VAL A 72 -2.26 -14.63 7.12
N PRO A 73 -1.89 -15.06 5.89
CA PRO A 73 -1.89 -16.48 5.55
C PRO A 73 -0.97 -17.27 6.48
N LYS A 74 -1.49 -18.33 7.09
CA LYS A 74 -0.69 -19.23 7.91
C LYS A 74 0.28 -20.04 7.04
N VAL A 75 1.57 -19.95 7.30
CA VAL A 75 2.57 -20.83 6.68
C VAL A 75 2.47 -22.21 7.35
N MET A 76 2.36 -23.27 6.54
CA MET A 76 2.08 -24.64 6.98
C MET A 76 3.31 -25.54 6.94
N ALA A 77 4.14 -25.43 5.90
CA ALA A 77 5.42 -26.13 5.78
C ALA A 77 6.38 -25.33 4.89
N VAL A 78 7.69 -25.48 5.16
CA VAL A 78 8.76 -24.74 4.48
C VAL A 78 9.88 -25.72 4.12
N SER A 79 10.47 -25.59 2.93
CA SER A 79 11.64 -26.36 2.53
C SER A 79 12.89 -25.95 3.33
N ASP A 80 13.84 -26.89 3.51
CA ASP A 80 15.09 -26.66 4.26
C ASP A 80 15.92 -25.47 3.73
N ASP A 81 15.82 -25.19 2.43
CA ASP A 81 16.50 -24.08 1.77
C ASP A 81 15.70 -22.77 1.76
N GLU A 82 14.51 -22.76 2.37
CA GLU A 82 13.54 -21.63 2.40
C GLU A 82 13.10 -21.13 1.01
N MET A 83 13.35 -21.89 -0.06
CA MET A 83 12.97 -21.48 -1.41
C MET A 83 11.53 -21.85 -1.76
N ASN A 84 10.98 -22.89 -1.14
CA ASN A 84 9.60 -23.34 -1.32
C ASN A 84 8.86 -23.37 0.01
N TYR A 85 7.60 -22.99 0.00
CA TYR A 85 6.72 -23.14 1.16
C TYR A 85 5.27 -23.32 0.72
N VAL A 86 4.46 -23.84 1.63
CA VAL A 86 3.01 -23.91 1.46
C VAL A 86 2.32 -23.13 2.59
N GLN A 87 1.28 -22.42 2.22
CA GLN A 87 0.51 -21.56 3.13
C GLN A 87 -1.00 -21.75 2.94
N GLN A 88 -1.76 -21.25 3.89
CA GLN A 88 -3.22 -21.22 3.87
C GLN A 88 -3.75 -20.65 2.54
N ASP A 89 -4.76 -21.32 1.97
CA ASP A 89 -5.53 -20.82 0.85
C ASP A 89 -6.67 -19.92 1.37
N LEU A 90 -6.59 -18.64 1.08
CA LEU A 90 -7.59 -17.64 1.50
C LEU A 90 -8.73 -17.47 0.48
N GLY A 91 -8.76 -18.31 -0.57
CA GLY A 91 -9.74 -18.20 -1.65
C GLY A 91 -9.30 -17.29 -2.79
N ASN A 92 -10.25 -16.67 -3.48
CA ASN A 92 -10.01 -15.94 -4.73
C ASN A 92 -10.39 -14.45 -4.68
N VAL A 93 -10.95 -13.97 -3.57
CA VAL A 93 -11.54 -12.63 -3.53
C VAL A 93 -10.52 -11.61 -3.03
N LEU A 94 -9.95 -10.83 -3.93
CA LEU A 94 -9.17 -9.65 -3.57
C LEU A 94 -10.11 -8.49 -3.21
N LEU A 95 -9.73 -7.67 -2.25
CA LEU A 95 -10.48 -6.45 -1.93
C LEU A 95 -10.66 -5.56 -3.17
N PHE A 96 -9.67 -5.53 -4.06
CA PHE A 96 -9.75 -4.82 -5.33
C PHE A 96 -10.95 -5.26 -6.18
N ASP A 97 -11.25 -6.54 -6.22
CA ASP A 97 -12.38 -7.11 -6.99
C ASP A 97 -13.68 -7.03 -6.20
N TYR A 98 -13.61 -7.18 -4.87
CA TYR A 98 -14.76 -7.03 -3.97
C TYR A 98 -15.41 -5.65 -4.06
N ILE A 99 -14.62 -4.58 -4.26
CA ILE A 99 -15.10 -3.20 -4.43
C ILE A 99 -15.17 -2.78 -5.91
N ALA A 100 -15.30 -3.72 -6.84
CA ALA A 100 -15.22 -3.44 -8.28
C ALA A 100 -16.30 -2.47 -8.76
N GLU A 101 -17.53 -2.60 -8.26
CA GLU A 101 -18.64 -1.73 -8.69
C GLU A 101 -18.48 -0.30 -8.18
N GLY A 102 -18.09 -0.13 -6.90
CA GLY A 102 -17.76 1.18 -6.34
C GLY A 102 -16.62 1.87 -7.08
N ARG A 103 -15.56 1.14 -7.43
CA ARG A 103 -14.44 1.67 -8.23
C ARG A 103 -14.86 2.11 -9.63
N LYS A 104 -15.77 1.38 -10.26
CA LYS A 104 -16.27 1.67 -11.61
C LYS A 104 -17.18 2.90 -11.61
N THR A 105 -18.09 2.99 -10.68
CA THR A 105 -19.13 4.04 -10.63
C THR A 105 -18.72 5.27 -9.84
N GLY A 106 -17.76 5.13 -8.90
CA GLY A 106 -17.44 6.14 -7.89
C GLY A 106 -18.40 6.14 -6.70
N VAL A 107 -19.41 5.24 -6.69
CA VAL A 107 -20.41 5.12 -5.63
C VAL A 107 -20.28 3.74 -4.98
N PHE A 108 -19.81 3.70 -3.76
CA PHE A 108 -19.59 2.46 -3.01
C PHE A 108 -20.84 2.09 -2.20
N SER A 109 -21.25 0.83 -2.29
CA SER A 109 -22.32 0.26 -1.48
C SER A 109 -21.96 0.23 0.01
N ALA A 110 -22.96 0.08 0.88
CA ALA A 110 -22.73 -0.07 2.32
C ALA A 110 -21.76 -1.23 2.63
N LYS A 111 -21.95 -2.39 1.97
CA LYS A 111 -21.09 -3.57 2.14
C LYS A 111 -19.65 -3.31 1.74
N GLU A 112 -19.41 -2.63 0.62
CA GLU A 112 -18.06 -2.24 0.18
C GLU A 112 -17.41 -1.26 1.15
N LYS A 113 -18.17 -0.27 1.64
CA LYS A 113 -17.68 0.69 2.64
C LYS A 113 -17.34 0.04 3.96
N ASP A 114 -18.15 -0.89 4.44
CA ASP A 114 -17.90 -1.61 5.69
C ASP A 114 -16.60 -2.43 5.61
N MET A 115 -16.34 -3.11 4.49
CA MET A 115 -15.09 -3.82 4.26
C MET A 115 -13.89 -2.87 4.16
N LEU A 116 -14.04 -1.70 3.53
CA LEU A 116 -13.01 -0.67 3.49
C LEU A 116 -12.69 -0.10 4.89
N ARG A 117 -13.73 0.15 5.71
CA ARG A 117 -13.56 0.59 7.11
C ARG A 117 -12.83 -0.46 7.94
N GLU A 118 -13.23 -1.74 7.82
CA GLU A 118 -12.56 -2.81 8.52
C GLU A 118 -11.11 -2.99 8.08
N THR A 119 -10.83 -2.82 6.79
CA THR A 119 -9.46 -2.83 6.26
C THR A 119 -8.61 -1.71 6.87
N MET A 120 -9.16 -0.51 7.06
CA MET A 120 -8.44 0.61 7.67
C MET A 120 -8.21 0.41 9.18
N ARG A 121 -9.18 -0.18 9.90
CA ARG A 121 -8.97 -0.58 11.31
C ARG A 121 -7.91 -1.67 11.42
N ALA A 122 -8.01 -2.68 10.56
CA ALA A 122 -7.02 -3.76 10.53
C ALA A 122 -5.61 -3.24 10.20
N LEU A 123 -5.47 -2.23 9.32
CA LEU A 123 -4.18 -1.60 9.03
C LEU A 123 -3.58 -0.93 10.27
N ALA A 124 -4.35 -0.11 10.99
CA ALA A 124 -3.87 0.57 12.19
C ALA A 124 -3.36 -0.45 13.23
N ARG A 125 -4.15 -1.50 13.49
CA ARG A 125 -3.77 -2.61 14.38
C ARG A 125 -2.52 -3.32 13.88
N PHE A 126 -2.45 -3.63 12.59
CA PHE A 126 -1.33 -4.33 11.97
C PHE A 126 -0.03 -3.55 12.11
N GLN A 127 -0.06 -2.24 11.88
CA GLN A 127 1.12 -1.40 11.96
C GLN A 127 1.68 -1.30 13.38
N VAL A 128 0.82 -1.15 14.38
CA VAL A 128 1.25 -0.98 15.78
C VAL A 128 1.56 -2.33 16.42
N THR A 129 0.60 -3.24 16.47
CA THR A 129 0.78 -4.56 17.09
C THR A 129 1.83 -5.40 16.35
N GLY A 130 1.88 -5.27 15.01
CA GLY A 130 2.90 -5.94 14.19
C GLY A 130 4.32 -5.45 14.45
N ALA A 131 4.50 -4.23 14.96
CA ALA A 131 5.81 -3.70 15.32
C ALA A 131 6.28 -4.10 16.72
N GLU A 132 5.38 -4.57 17.59
CA GLU A 132 5.71 -4.97 18.96
C GLU A 132 6.64 -6.18 18.96
N GLU A 133 7.82 -6.04 19.59
CA GLU A 133 8.83 -7.09 19.68
C GLU A 133 9.34 -7.63 18.31
N PHE A 134 9.11 -6.86 17.23
CA PHE A 134 9.55 -7.24 15.91
C PHE A 134 11.04 -6.92 15.69
N ASP A 135 11.84 -7.90 15.24
CA ASP A 135 13.23 -7.66 14.85
C ASP A 135 13.30 -7.15 13.40
N PHE A 136 13.39 -5.83 13.26
CA PHE A 136 13.46 -5.19 11.94
C PHE A 136 14.73 -5.51 11.14
N ASN A 137 15.76 -6.12 11.76
CA ASN A 137 16.94 -6.60 11.02
C ASN A 137 16.62 -7.79 10.10
N GLN A 138 15.49 -8.46 10.32
CA GLN A 138 14.97 -9.52 9.44
C GLN A 138 14.30 -9.00 8.16
N CYS A 139 14.11 -7.67 8.04
CA CYS A 139 13.49 -7.08 6.86
C CYS A 139 14.43 -7.05 5.66
N TYR A 140 13.88 -7.30 4.48
CA TYR A 140 14.59 -7.23 3.20
C TYR A 140 13.93 -6.20 2.26
N PRO A 141 14.69 -5.43 1.48
CA PRO A 141 16.15 -5.28 1.45
C PRO A 141 16.69 -4.30 2.50
N GLN A 142 15.84 -3.71 3.32
CA GLN A 142 16.21 -2.70 4.32
C GLN A 142 15.39 -2.81 5.59
N PRO A 143 15.99 -2.56 6.77
CA PRO A 143 15.30 -2.66 8.05
C PRO A 143 14.35 -1.48 8.33
N GLU A 144 14.58 -0.32 7.70
CA GLU A 144 13.83 0.88 8.02
C GLU A 144 13.64 1.83 6.83
N PHE A 145 12.64 2.70 6.95
CA PHE A 145 12.40 3.82 6.07
C PHE A 145 13.32 4.97 6.47
N ASN A 146 14.36 5.22 5.67
CA ASN A 146 15.42 6.17 5.94
C ASN A 146 15.68 7.08 4.73
N LEU A 147 16.59 8.05 4.90
CA LEU A 147 16.96 9.00 3.84
C LEU A 147 17.32 8.29 2.52
N ARG A 148 18.11 7.22 2.60
CA ARG A 148 18.54 6.46 1.41
C ARG A 148 17.34 5.87 0.67
N SER A 149 16.39 5.25 1.38
CA SER A 149 15.20 4.64 0.75
C SER A 149 14.27 5.70 0.15
N ILE A 150 14.16 6.87 0.78
CA ILE A 150 13.37 7.99 0.24
C ILE A 150 14.01 8.52 -1.05
N LEU A 151 15.31 8.79 -1.02
CA LEU A 151 16.02 9.29 -2.20
C LEU A 151 16.05 8.27 -3.36
N TRP A 152 16.07 6.97 -3.06
CA TRP A 152 15.92 5.94 -4.10
C TRP A 152 14.56 6.04 -4.81
N ASP A 153 13.47 6.18 -4.05
CA ASP A 153 12.13 6.29 -4.62
C ASP A 153 11.96 7.61 -5.41
N LEU A 154 12.50 8.73 -4.92
CA LEU A 154 12.45 10.02 -5.61
C LEU A 154 13.31 10.01 -6.89
N ASN A 155 14.50 9.43 -6.84
CA ASN A 155 15.35 9.25 -8.02
C ASN A 155 14.74 8.26 -9.02
N TYR A 156 14.07 7.21 -8.53
CA TYR A 156 13.33 6.30 -9.39
C TYR A 156 12.21 7.04 -10.15
N PHE A 157 11.48 7.92 -9.48
CA PHE A 157 10.54 8.83 -10.15
C PHE A 157 11.23 9.73 -11.17
N LYS A 158 12.31 10.42 -10.77
CA LYS A 158 13.05 11.36 -11.64
C LYS A 158 13.52 10.68 -12.93
N TYR A 159 14.19 9.52 -12.83
CA TYR A 159 14.80 8.88 -13.99
C TYR A 159 13.83 8.03 -14.80
N CYS A 160 12.90 7.32 -14.15
CA CYS A 160 12.02 6.42 -14.87
C CYS A 160 10.73 7.09 -15.39
N PHE A 161 10.33 8.24 -14.81
CA PHE A 161 9.11 8.92 -15.23
C PHE A 161 9.37 10.36 -15.66
N LEU A 162 9.86 11.23 -14.79
CA LEU A 162 9.98 12.68 -15.07
C LEU A 162 10.84 12.97 -16.29
N LYS A 163 12.07 12.43 -16.35
CA LYS A 163 12.95 12.57 -17.53
C LYS A 163 12.36 11.94 -18.79
N ALA A 164 11.63 10.85 -18.67
CA ALA A 164 10.99 10.21 -19.81
C ALA A 164 9.83 11.05 -20.41
N THR A 165 9.32 12.06 -19.68
CA THR A 165 8.33 13.00 -20.23
C THR A 165 8.93 14.00 -21.22
N GLY A 166 10.24 14.21 -21.17
CA GLY A 166 10.94 15.26 -21.95
C GLY A 166 10.83 16.66 -21.35
N LEU A 167 10.33 16.80 -20.11
CA LEU A 167 10.31 18.08 -19.41
C LEU A 167 11.74 18.51 -19.05
N ASP A 168 12.09 19.75 -19.36
CA ASP A 168 13.34 20.37 -18.94
C ASP A 168 13.22 20.96 -17.53
N PHE A 169 14.23 20.71 -16.67
CA PHE A 169 14.29 21.18 -15.29
C PHE A 169 15.75 21.27 -14.79
N GLN A 170 15.98 22.05 -13.75
CA GLN A 170 17.30 22.21 -13.13
C GLN A 170 17.50 21.09 -12.08
N GLU A 171 18.45 20.20 -12.36
CA GLU A 171 18.68 18.99 -11.54
C GLU A 171 19.09 19.32 -10.11
N ASP A 172 20.02 20.27 -9.93
CA ASP A 172 20.51 20.69 -8.62
C ASP A 172 19.40 21.25 -7.73
N LYS A 173 18.50 22.05 -8.28
CA LYS A 173 17.35 22.57 -7.54
C LYS A 173 16.38 21.46 -7.17
N LEU A 174 16.12 20.52 -8.07
CA LEU A 174 15.22 19.41 -7.81
C LEU A 174 15.77 18.49 -6.72
N GLU A 175 17.08 18.18 -6.76
CA GLU A 175 17.73 17.37 -5.73
C GLU A 175 17.67 18.03 -4.34
N ASN A 176 17.93 19.34 -4.26
CA ASN A 176 17.81 20.08 -3.01
C ASN A 176 16.36 19.98 -2.43
N GLU A 177 15.35 20.02 -3.29
CA GLU A 177 13.97 19.88 -2.86
C GLU A 177 13.59 18.43 -2.49
N PHE A 178 14.21 17.45 -3.13
CA PHE A 178 14.08 16.05 -2.74
C PHE A 178 14.67 15.80 -1.35
N GLU A 179 15.83 16.36 -1.04
CA GLU A 179 16.44 16.27 0.28
C GLU A 179 15.55 16.95 1.34
N ARG A 180 14.98 18.12 0.99
CA ARG A 180 14.05 18.84 1.87
C ARG A 180 12.79 18.03 2.16
N LEU A 181 12.15 17.47 1.13
CA LEU A 181 11.01 16.57 1.30
C LEU A 181 11.38 15.36 2.15
N ALA A 182 12.54 14.73 1.89
CA ALA A 182 13.01 13.60 2.67
C ALA A 182 13.19 13.94 4.15
N TYR A 183 13.73 15.12 4.45
CA TYR A 183 13.87 15.62 5.81
C TYR A 183 12.50 15.77 6.50
N ILE A 184 11.50 16.37 5.82
CA ILE A 184 10.14 16.50 6.34
C ILE A 184 9.51 15.14 6.63
N LEU A 185 9.63 14.18 5.71
CA LEU A 185 9.09 12.83 5.88
C LEU A 185 9.72 12.08 7.07
N LEU A 186 10.96 12.40 7.42
CA LEU A 186 11.68 11.77 8.53
C LEU A 186 11.47 12.43 9.90
N GLN A 187 10.91 13.64 9.95
CA GLN A 187 10.69 14.35 11.21
C GLN A 187 9.61 13.70 12.08
N ASN A 188 8.50 13.29 11.49
CA ASN A 188 7.35 12.74 12.20
C ASN A 188 7.41 11.22 12.24
N ARG A 189 8.22 10.68 13.16
CA ARG A 189 8.42 9.24 13.33
C ARG A 189 7.36 8.65 14.27
N MET A 190 6.17 8.43 13.78
CA MET A 190 5.28 7.44 14.40
C MET A 190 5.77 6.06 13.93
N ASN A 191 6.80 5.54 14.63
CA ASN A 191 7.47 4.30 14.25
C ASN A 191 6.55 3.11 14.46
N ALA A 192 6.26 2.42 13.38
CA ALA A 192 5.41 1.25 13.33
C ALA A 192 5.96 0.26 12.29
N PHE A 193 5.28 -0.84 12.06
CA PHE A 193 5.53 -1.66 10.89
C PHE A 193 4.94 -0.98 9.67
N MET A 194 5.77 -0.49 8.77
CA MET A 194 5.36 0.05 7.48
C MET A 194 5.29 -1.09 6.47
N TYR A 195 4.08 -1.36 5.98
CA TYR A 195 3.81 -2.44 5.03
C TYR A 195 4.44 -2.20 3.65
N ARG A 196 4.49 -0.95 3.22
CA ARG A 196 5.04 -0.39 1.98
C ARG A 196 4.14 -0.56 0.75
N ASP A 197 3.71 -1.75 0.43
CA ASP A 197 2.84 -2.00 -0.74
C ASP A 197 1.39 -2.27 -0.34
N PHE A 198 0.91 -1.53 0.68
CA PHE A 198 -0.47 -1.64 1.14
C PHE A 198 -1.45 -1.06 0.12
N GLN A 199 -2.14 -1.96 -0.56
CA GLN A 199 -3.13 -1.63 -1.59
C GLN A 199 -4.21 -2.72 -1.67
N SER A 200 -5.36 -2.40 -2.27
CA SER A 200 -6.49 -3.32 -2.32
C SER A 200 -6.23 -4.65 -3.06
N ARG A 201 -5.16 -4.73 -3.85
CA ARG A 201 -4.70 -5.99 -4.49
C ARG A 201 -3.91 -6.90 -3.56
N ASN A 202 -3.46 -6.36 -2.42
CA ASN A 202 -2.70 -7.08 -1.41
C ASN A 202 -3.53 -7.33 -0.14
N VAL A 203 -4.86 -7.20 -0.26
CA VAL A 203 -5.83 -7.53 0.77
C VAL A 203 -6.79 -8.57 0.19
N MET A 204 -6.85 -9.75 0.84
CA MET A 204 -7.85 -10.79 0.55
C MET A 204 -9.08 -10.56 1.42
N VAL A 205 -10.27 -10.76 0.87
CA VAL A 205 -11.50 -10.84 1.65
C VAL A 205 -11.78 -12.31 1.90
N HIS A 206 -11.44 -12.76 3.11
CA HIS A 206 -11.62 -14.14 3.53
C HIS A 206 -12.94 -14.32 4.27
N LYS A 207 -13.60 -15.45 4.04
CA LYS A 207 -14.80 -15.82 4.73
C LYS A 207 -14.47 -16.83 5.82
N GLU A 208 -14.63 -16.42 7.07
CA GLU A 208 -14.42 -17.27 8.24
C GLU A 208 -15.48 -18.39 8.32
N GLU A 209 -15.26 -19.38 9.19
CA GLU A 209 -16.18 -20.52 9.39
C GLU A 209 -17.59 -20.09 9.80
N ASP A 210 -17.72 -19.00 10.56
CA ASP A 210 -19.01 -18.44 10.97
C ASP A 210 -19.72 -17.63 9.87
N GLY A 211 -19.08 -17.51 8.69
CA GLY A 211 -19.58 -16.78 7.55
C GLY A 211 -19.21 -15.30 7.52
N THR A 212 -18.51 -14.77 8.53
CA THR A 212 -18.02 -13.38 8.57
C THR A 212 -16.94 -13.16 7.51
N GLU A 213 -17.04 -12.07 6.77
CA GLU A 213 -16.00 -11.66 5.79
C GLU A 213 -15.02 -10.71 6.48
N VAL A 214 -13.73 -11.04 6.43
CA VAL A 214 -12.67 -10.26 7.09
C VAL A 214 -11.49 -10.03 6.15
N PRO A 215 -10.75 -8.89 6.28
CA PRO A 215 -9.56 -8.64 5.48
C PRO A 215 -8.37 -9.45 6.01
N TYR A 216 -7.66 -10.11 5.09
CA TYR A 216 -6.37 -10.76 5.30
C TYR A 216 -5.31 -10.07 4.45
N PHE A 217 -4.14 -9.88 5.01
CA PHE A 217 -3.05 -9.14 4.37
C PHE A 217 -2.01 -10.10 3.77
N ILE A 218 -1.64 -9.85 2.50
CA ILE A 218 -0.67 -10.63 1.72
C ILE A 218 0.37 -9.71 1.08
N ASP A 219 1.51 -10.26 0.66
CA ASP A 219 2.57 -9.51 -0.03
C ASP A 219 3.27 -8.44 0.84
N PHE A 220 3.49 -8.77 2.12
CA PHE A 220 4.06 -7.85 3.12
C PHE A 220 5.59 -7.95 3.28
N GLN A 221 6.28 -8.80 2.52
CA GLN A 221 7.73 -9.03 2.65
C GLN A 221 8.60 -7.80 2.37
N GLY A 222 8.08 -6.77 1.69
CA GLY A 222 8.75 -5.49 1.52
C GLY A 222 8.66 -4.56 2.73
N GLY A 223 7.97 -5.00 3.78
CA GLY A 223 7.73 -4.23 5.00
C GLY A 223 9.00 -3.96 5.80
N ARG A 224 8.97 -2.94 6.62
CA ARG A 224 10.10 -2.45 7.42
C ARG A 224 9.64 -1.50 8.53
N LYS A 225 10.54 -1.09 9.39
CA LYS A 225 10.26 -0.01 10.32
C LYS A 225 10.01 1.29 9.58
N GLY A 226 8.91 1.98 9.88
CA GLY A 226 8.62 3.25 9.24
C GLY A 226 7.36 3.93 9.76
N PRO A 227 7.03 5.10 9.18
CA PRO A 227 5.91 5.90 9.63
C PRO A 227 4.57 5.33 9.13
N VAL A 228 3.56 5.43 9.97
CA VAL A 228 2.19 4.97 9.70
C VAL A 228 1.54 5.62 8.47
N PHE A 229 1.96 6.83 8.12
CA PHE A 229 1.36 7.65 7.07
C PHE A 229 1.50 7.04 5.67
N TYR A 230 2.62 6.33 5.42
CA TYR A 230 2.94 5.80 4.10
C TYR A 230 1.87 4.83 3.58
N ASP A 231 1.43 3.90 4.43
CA ASP A 231 0.47 2.88 4.02
C ASP A 231 -0.95 3.46 3.88
N VAL A 232 -1.31 4.44 4.70
CA VAL A 232 -2.56 5.21 4.55
C VAL A 232 -2.56 5.94 3.20
N ALA A 233 -1.47 6.62 2.85
CA ALA A 233 -1.30 7.27 1.56
C ALA A 233 -1.35 6.26 0.40
N SER A 234 -0.65 5.12 0.54
CA SER A 234 -0.61 4.06 -0.46
C SER A 234 -2.00 3.48 -0.75
N PHE A 235 -2.79 3.23 0.28
CA PHE A 235 -4.11 2.64 0.14
C PHE A 235 -5.15 3.63 -0.38
N LEU A 236 -5.23 4.82 0.21
CA LEU A 236 -6.31 5.75 -0.10
C LEU A 236 -6.09 6.54 -1.41
N TRP A 237 -4.86 6.68 -1.88
CA TRP A 237 -4.52 7.37 -3.13
C TRP A 237 -4.08 6.42 -4.25
N GLN A 238 -4.33 5.11 -4.14
CA GLN A 238 -4.07 4.19 -5.23
C GLN A 238 -4.85 4.60 -6.50
N ALA A 239 -4.14 4.65 -7.63
CA ALA A 239 -4.63 5.29 -8.85
C ALA A 239 -5.97 4.74 -9.36
N LYS A 240 -6.17 3.42 -9.34
CA LYS A 240 -7.36 2.75 -9.87
C LYS A 240 -8.47 2.48 -8.84
N ALA A 241 -8.31 2.92 -7.58
CA ALA A 241 -9.34 2.69 -6.56
C ALA A 241 -10.56 3.59 -6.70
N ASN A 242 -10.39 4.74 -7.34
CA ASN A 242 -11.45 5.72 -7.57
C ASN A 242 -12.16 6.19 -6.29
N PHE A 243 -11.41 6.25 -5.18
CA PHE A 243 -11.95 6.78 -3.92
C PHE A 243 -12.20 8.27 -4.04
N HIS A 244 -13.44 8.67 -3.79
CA HIS A 244 -13.84 10.07 -3.74
C HIS A 244 -13.23 10.76 -2.49
N PRO A 245 -12.96 12.08 -2.50
CA PRO A 245 -12.42 12.79 -1.34
C PRO A 245 -13.18 12.54 -0.04
N ASP A 246 -14.51 12.58 -0.05
CA ASP A 246 -15.33 12.33 1.14
C ASP A 246 -15.13 10.92 1.72
N LEU A 247 -14.98 9.91 0.85
CA LEU A 247 -14.70 8.54 1.29
C LEU A 247 -13.27 8.41 1.84
N ARG A 248 -12.29 9.10 1.23
CA ARG A 248 -10.92 9.13 1.77
C ARG A 248 -10.88 9.72 3.17
N GLU A 249 -11.57 10.85 3.38
CA GLU A 249 -11.67 11.51 4.68
C GLU A 249 -12.34 10.60 5.71
N GLU A 250 -13.48 10.00 5.37
CA GLU A 250 -14.16 9.01 6.20
C GLU A 250 -13.22 7.87 6.62
N LEU A 251 -12.46 7.31 5.67
CA LEU A 251 -11.55 6.20 5.92
C LEU A 251 -10.31 6.60 6.73
N VAL A 252 -9.81 7.84 6.58
CA VAL A 252 -8.76 8.38 7.45
C VAL A 252 -9.27 8.53 8.88
N GLU A 253 -10.49 9.03 9.08
CA GLU A 253 -11.07 9.14 10.43
C GLU A 253 -11.24 7.77 11.09
N VAL A 254 -11.75 6.78 10.36
CA VAL A 254 -11.86 5.39 10.86
C VAL A 254 -10.49 4.83 11.26
N TYR A 255 -9.46 5.11 10.45
CA TYR A 255 -8.09 4.73 10.76
C TYR A 255 -7.57 5.42 12.03
N LEU A 256 -7.80 6.74 12.19
CA LEU A 256 -7.37 7.52 13.34
C LEU A 256 -8.07 7.08 14.63
N GLU A 257 -9.37 6.80 14.56
CA GLU A 257 -10.15 6.26 15.70
C GLU A 257 -9.56 4.93 16.20
N GLU A 258 -9.13 4.06 15.29
CA GLU A 258 -8.47 2.81 15.68
C GLU A 258 -7.07 3.07 16.20
N LEU A 259 -6.26 3.89 15.51
CA LEU A 259 -4.88 4.19 15.87
C LEU A 259 -4.76 4.81 17.28
N GLN A 260 -5.72 5.65 17.67
CA GLN A 260 -5.77 6.29 18.98
C GLN A 260 -5.91 5.30 20.15
N LYS A 261 -6.32 4.06 19.90
CA LYS A 261 -6.36 3.00 20.93
C LYS A 261 -4.97 2.51 21.33
N TYR A 262 -3.98 2.74 20.47
CA TYR A 262 -2.61 2.25 20.61
C TYR A 262 -1.60 3.36 20.93
N MET A 263 -1.81 4.56 20.40
CA MET A 263 -0.90 5.69 20.59
C MET A 263 -1.62 7.03 20.52
N PRO A 264 -1.11 8.07 21.22
CA PRO A 264 -1.65 9.43 21.08
C PRO A 264 -1.49 9.95 19.65
N VAL A 265 -2.54 10.53 19.11
CA VAL A 265 -2.54 11.12 17.76
C VAL A 265 -3.12 12.51 17.81
N ASP A 266 -2.34 13.49 17.34
CA ASP A 266 -2.84 14.81 17.01
C ASP A 266 -3.36 14.77 15.56
N ARG A 267 -4.66 15.00 15.39
CA ARG A 267 -5.33 14.90 14.08
C ARG A 267 -4.84 15.94 13.09
N GLU A 268 -4.64 17.18 13.55
CA GLU A 268 -4.19 18.27 12.67
C GLU A 268 -2.78 17.98 12.15
N VAL A 269 -1.86 17.61 13.05
CA VAL A 269 -0.51 17.18 12.69
C VAL A 269 -0.53 15.95 11.78
N PHE A 270 -1.44 15.01 12.02
CA PHE A 270 -1.57 13.82 11.19
C PHE A 270 -1.94 14.19 9.75
N TYR A 271 -2.97 15.02 9.55
CA TYR A 271 -3.40 15.42 8.21
C TYR A 271 -2.33 16.23 7.48
N GLU A 272 -1.66 17.17 8.16
CA GLU A 272 -0.57 17.93 7.57
C GLU A 272 0.59 17.03 7.14
N THR A 273 0.99 16.07 7.99
CA THR A 273 2.03 15.10 7.66
C THR A 273 1.62 14.17 6.52
N LEU A 274 0.38 13.70 6.53
CA LEU A 274 -0.15 12.79 5.52
C LEU A 274 -0.06 13.38 4.10
N LYS A 275 -0.25 14.68 3.93
CA LYS A 275 -0.13 15.37 2.62
C LYS A 275 1.25 15.16 1.98
N HIS A 276 2.32 15.24 2.78
CA HIS A 276 3.68 15.02 2.30
C HIS A 276 3.88 13.56 1.85
N PHE A 277 3.33 12.60 2.62
CA PHE A 277 3.39 11.18 2.26
C PHE A 277 2.55 10.86 1.02
N VAL A 278 1.41 11.50 0.83
CA VAL A 278 0.59 11.34 -0.36
C VAL A 278 1.33 11.83 -1.61
N LEU A 279 2.00 12.98 -1.54
CA LEU A 279 2.82 13.49 -2.63
C LEU A 279 4.00 12.56 -2.93
N PHE A 280 4.76 12.17 -1.89
CA PHE A 280 5.87 11.25 -2.01
C PHE A 280 5.44 9.91 -2.66
N ARG A 281 4.36 9.30 -2.15
CA ARG A 281 3.85 8.03 -2.68
C ARG A 281 3.35 8.16 -4.11
N THR A 282 2.75 9.29 -4.48
CA THR A 282 2.32 9.54 -5.85
C THR A 282 3.50 9.60 -6.81
N MET A 283 4.60 10.25 -6.44
CA MET A 283 5.83 10.27 -7.24
C MET A 283 6.43 8.86 -7.35
N GLN A 284 6.53 8.13 -6.26
CA GLN A 284 7.06 6.77 -6.25
C GLN A 284 6.25 5.84 -7.19
N VAL A 285 4.92 5.94 -7.16
CA VAL A 285 4.03 5.17 -8.06
C VAL A 285 4.23 5.56 -9.52
N LEU A 286 4.36 6.86 -9.82
CA LEU A 286 4.66 7.33 -11.17
C LEU A 286 6.01 6.79 -11.66
N GLY A 287 7.03 6.72 -10.80
CA GLY A 287 8.31 6.09 -11.12
C GLY A 287 8.14 4.62 -11.51
N ALA A 288 7.35 3.85 -10.71
CA ALA A 288 7.05 2.46 -11.01
C ALA A 288 6.26 2.30 -12.33
N TYR A 289 5.30 3.19 -12.59
CA TYR A 289 4.55 3.19 -13.85
C TYR A 289 5.42 3.57 -15.05
N GLY A 290 6.36 4.49 -14.87
CA GLY A 290 7.36 4.82 -15.88
C GLY A 290 8.22 3.62 -16.22
N PHE A 291 8.85 3.00 -15.24
CA PHE A 291 9.68 1.83 -15.46
C PHE A 291 8.92 0.66 -16.09
N ARG A 292 7.84 0.22 -15.44
CA ARG A 292 7.06 -0.92 -15.91
C ARG A 292 6.30 -0.65 -17.20
N GLY A 293 5.86 0.61 -17.43
CA GLY A 293 5.10 1.01 -18.62
C GLY A 293 6.00 1.36 -19.80
N TYR A 294 6.94 2.30 -19.65
CA TYR A 294 7.76 2.79 -20.76
C TYR A 294 8.89 1.83 -21.10
N PHE A 295 9.59 1.25 -20.10
CA PHE A 295 10.74 0.38 -20.35
C PHE A 295 10.34 -1.10 -20.49
N GLU A 296 9.52 -1.66 -19.58
CA GLU A 296 9.08 -3.05 -19.69
C GLU A 296 7.86 -3.22 -20.60
N LYS A 297 7.27 -2.14 -21.09
CA LYS A 297 6.13 -2.11 -22.03
C LYS A 297 4.89 -2.88 -21.52
N LYS A 298 4.65 -2.88 -20.21
CA LYS A 298 3.48 -3.52 -19.59
C LYS A 298 2.23 -2.61 -19.69
N PRO A 299 1.21 -2.94 -20.50
CA PRO A 299 0.11 -2.02 -20.82
C PRO A 299 -0.69 -1.54 -19.61
N HIS A 300 -0.90 -2.38 -18.62
CA HIS A 300 -1.71 -2.04 -17.45
C HIS A 300 -1.09 -0.94 -16.57
N PHE A 301 0.25 -0.78 -16.58
CA PHE A 301 0.91 0.32 -15.92
C PHE A 301 0.73 1.62 -16.70
N LEU A 302 0.86 1.58 -18.02
CA LEU A 302 0.56 2.75 -18.88
C LEU A 302 -0.88 3.25 -18.67
N GLN A 303 -1.84 2.35 -18.60
CA GLN A 303 -3.25 2.67 -18.33
C GLN A 303 -3.49 3.26 -16.93
N SER A 304 -2.54 3.13 -16.01
CA SER A 304 -2.65 3.67 -14.65
C SER A 304 -2.10 5.09 -14.53
N ILE A 305 -1.21 5.51 -15.44
CA ILE A 305 -0.61 6.86 -15.45
C ILE A 305 -1.68 7.96 -15.42
N PRO A 306 -2.75 7.91 -16.26
CA PRO A 306 -3.79 8.92 -16.26
C PRO A 306 -4.39 9.20 -14.89
N PHE A 307 -4.73 8.15 -14.17
CA PHE A 307 -5.33 8.25 -12.84
C PHE A 307 -4.35 8.83 -11.81
N ALA A 308 -3.07 8.48 -11.91
CA ALA A 308 -2.04 9.03 -11.04
C ALA A 308 -1.79 10.51 -11.31
N ILE A 309 -1.79 10.93 -12.57
CA ILE A 309 -1.67 12.35 -12.97
C ILE A 309 -2.89 13.14 -12.50
N ASP A 310 -4.10 12.60 -12.58
CA ASP A 310 -5.29 13.24 -12.08
C ASP A 310 -5.25 13.43 -10.54
N ASN A 311 -4.85 12.39 -9.81
CA ASN A 311 -4.61 12.50 -8.38
C ASN A 311 -3.55 13.58 -8.07
N LEU A 312 -2.44 13.62 -8.82
CA LEU A 312 -1.39 14.61 -8.63
C LEU A 312 -1.89 16.03 -8.87
N ARG A 313 -2.68 16.30 -9.92
CA ARG A 313 -3.29 17.61 -10.17
C ARG A 313 -4.15 18.09 -9.00
N HIS A 314 -4.91 17.18 -8.38
CA HIS A 314 -5.70 17.52 -7.21
C HIS A 314 -4.84 17.87 -6.00
N LEU A 315 -3.75 17.12 -5.77
CA LEU A 315 -2.80 17.40 -4.70
C LEU A 315 -2.11 18.76 -4.88
N LEU A 316 -1.71 19.09 -6.11
CA LEU A 316 -0.99 20.33 -6.42
C LEU A 316 -1.83 21.60 -6.20
N LYS A 317 -3.15 21.51 -6.11
CA LYS A 317 -4.02 22.65 -5.77
C LYS A 317 -3.85 23.14 -4.32
N HIS A 318 -3.37 22.25 -3.45
CA HIS A 318 -3.19 22.50 -2.01
C HIS A 318 -1.78 22.06 -1.57
N ALA A 319 -0.80 22.26 -2.47
CA ALA A 319 0.57 21.83 -2.23
C ALA A 319 1.23 22.68 -1.13
N SER A 320 2.17 22.07 -0.42
CA SER A 320 2.98 22.75 0.58
C SER A 320 3.95 23.75 -0.08
N GLU A 321 4.20 24.87 0.61
CA GLU A 321 5.23 25.84 0.23
C GLU A 321 6.65 25.40 0.61
N ASP A 322 6.79 24.25 1.26
CA ASP A 322 8.08 23.77 1.76
C ASP A 322 9.07 23.41 0.65
N TYR A 323 8.59 23.07 -0.56
CA TYR A 323 9.40 22.65 -1.70
C TYR A 323 8.84 23.24 -3.02
N PRO A 324 8.92 24.58 -3.18
CA PRO A 324 8.25 25.31 -4.24
C PRO A 324 8.72 24.92 -5.65
N TYR A 325 10.01 24.65 -5.83
CA TYR A 325 10.53 24.26 -7.14
C TYR A 325 10.05 22.85 -7.56
N LEU A 326 9.97 21.91 -6.63
CA LEU A 326 9.38 20.59 -6.89
C LEU A 326 7.92 20.74 -7.34
N ILE A 327 7.14 21.59 -6.65
CA ILE A 327 5.75 21.85 -7.02
C ILE A 327 5.65 22.46 -8.42
N GLU A 328 6.49 23.44 -8.74
CA GLU A 328 6.56 24.06 -10.08
C GLU A 328 6.83 23.01 -11.17
N VAL A 329 7.82 22.14 -10.96
CA VAL A 329 8.19 21.06 -11.90
C VAL A 329 7.00 20.11 -12.09
N LEU A 330 6.35 19.67 -11.01
CA LEU A 330 5.20 18.78 -11.07
C LEU A 330 3.99 19.42 -11.77
N GLN A 331 3.73 20.70 -11.54
CA GLN A 331 2.67 21.46 -12.24
C GLN A 331 2.94 21.48 -13.74
N LYS A 332 4.15 21.90 -14.15
CA LYS A 332 4.56 21.92 -15.57
C LYS A 332 4.43 20.52 -16.20
N MET A 333 4.86 19.48 -15.49
CA MET A 333 4.73 18.11 -15.98
C MET A 333 3.27 17.72 -16.23
N THR A 334 2.38 18.01 -15.30
CA THR A 334 0.96 17.65 -15.46
C THR A 334 0.24 18.43 -16.55
N GLU A 335 0.77 19.59 -16.95
CA GLU A 335 0.22 20.46 -18.02
C GLU A 335 0.74 20.10 -19.42
N MET A 336 1.69 19.18 -19.52
CA MET A 336 2.23 18.75 -20.83
C MET A 336 1.14 18.14 -21.70
N LYS A 337 1.23 18.36 -23.02
CA LYS A 337 0.22 17.91 -24.01
C LYS A 337 -0.14 16.43 -23.85
N GLN A 338 0.83 15.58 -23.58
CA GLN A 338 0.65 14.13 -23.41
C GLN A 338 -0.23 13.76 -22.18
N PHE A 339 -0.43 14.71 -21.25
CA PHE A 339 -1.26 14.50 -20.06
C PHE A 339 -2.52 15.37 -20.04
N LYS A 340 -2.68 16.36 -20.94
CA LYS A 340 -3.82 17.28 -20.93
C LYS A 340 -5.18 16.61 -21.14
N ASP A 341 -5.22 15.61 -22.04
CA ASP A 341 -6.48 14.95 -22.42
C ASP A 341 -6.76 13.69 -21.59
N VAL A 342 -5.96 13.47 -20.56
CA VAL A 342 -5.96 12.26 -19.77
C VAL A 342 -6.63 12.55 -18.42
N GLY A 343 -7.82 11.96 -18.20
CA GLY A 343 -8.44 11.96 -16.88
C GLY A 343 -9.47 13.05 -16.62
N VAL A 344 -10.16 13.58 -17.65
CA VAL A 344 -11.38 14.37 -17.43
C VAL A 344 -12.48 13.44 -16.90
N ARG A 345 -12.43 13.14 -15.60
CA ARG A 345 -13.64 12.69 -14.91
C ARG A 345 -14.66 13.79 -15.07
N LYS A 346 -15.85 13.50 -15.61
CA LYS A 346 -16.97 14.45 -15.58
C LYS A 346 -17.06 15.00 -14.16
N PRO A 347 -17.12 16.32 -13.94
CA PRO A 347 -17.13 16.89 -12.61
C PRO A 347 -18.39 16.42 -11.88
N LEU A 348 -18.27 15.41 -11.06
CA LEU A 348 -19.10 15.28 -9.88
C LEU A 348 -18.69 16.47 -9.01
N VAL A 349 -19.68 17.30 -8.62
CA VAL A 349 -19.51 18.53 -7.86
C VAL A 349 -18.46 18.35 -6.76
N VAL A 350 -17.25 18.86 -7.00
CA VAL A 350 -16.15 18.82 -6.03
C VAL A 350 -16.52 19.80 -4.92
N ARG A 351 -16.99 19.30 -3.79
CA ARG A 351 -16.82 20.06 -2.54
C ARG A 351 -15.33 20.05 -2.25
N VAL A 352 -14.73 21.20 -2.43
CA VAL A 352 -13.38 21.50 -1.96
C VAL A 352 -13.33 21.11 -0.49
N MET A 353 -12.32 20.33 -0.06
CA MET A 353 -11.99 20.19 1.36
C MET A 353 -11.63 21.60 1.87
N SER A 354 -12.61 22.40 2.21
CA SER A 354 -12.43 23.61 2.98
C SER A 354 -12.44 23.16 4.44
N PHE A 355 -11.27 23.04 5.04
CA PHE A 355 -11.13 22.96 6.48
C PHE A 355 -11.64 24.28 7.08
N SER A 356 -12.94 24.41 7.27
CA SER A 356 -13.50 25.47 8.09
C SER A 356 -13.48 25.03 9.53
N TYR A 357 -12.38 25.30 10.19
CA TYR A 357 -12.28 25.20 11.63
C TYR A 357 -13.27 26.23 12.25
N LYS A 358 -14.36 25.77 12.84
CA LYS A 358 -15.11 26.57 13.80
C LYS A 358 -14.22 26.72 15.04
N LYS A 359 -13.51 27.86 15.14
CA LYS A 359 -12.92 28.29 16.41
C LYS A 359 -14.06 28.35 17.44
N GLY A 360 -14.10 27.36 18.31
CA GLY A 360 -14.83 27.45 19.55
C GLY A 360 -14.18 28.54 20.38
N ILE A 361 -14.87 29.64 20.54
CA ILE A 361 -14.50 30.72 21.48
C ILE A 361 -14.58 30.08 22.87
N PRO A 362 -13.49 30.07 23.67
CA PRO A 362 -13.59 29.65 25.08
C PRO A 362 -14.53 30.63 25.78
N ALA A 363 -15.49 30.10 26.50
CA ALA A 363 -16.34 30.89 27.38
C ALA A 363 -15.43 31.61 28.40
N ASP A 364 -15.60 32.91 28.50
CA ASP A 364 -15.01 33.80 29.49
C ASP A 364 -15.37 33.29 30.92
N PRO A 365 -14.42 33.02 31.80
CA PRO A 365 -14.69 32.58 33.16
C PRO A 365 -14.95 33.76 34.13
N SER A 366 -15.26 34.97 33.68
CA SER A 366 -15.61 36.09 34.56
C SER A 366 -17.12 36.35 34.52
N GLY A 367 -17.86 35.51 35.22
CA GLY A 367 -19.19 35.86 35.66
C GLY A 367 -19.14 37.02 36.64
N LYS A 368 -19.54 38.20 36.17
CA LYS A 368 -20.23 39.23 36.93
C LYS A 368 -21.24 39.89 36.02
#